data_f147d9e299a178b8c5591b3d3ff95d3f
#
_entry.id   f147d9e299a178b8c5591b3d3ff95d3f
#
_cell.length_a   1.000
_cell.length_b   1.000
_cell.length_c   1.000
_cell.angle_alpha   90.00
_cell.angle_beta   90.00
_cell.angle_gamma   90.00
#
_symmetry.space_group_name_H-M   'P 1'
#
loop_
_entity.id
_entity.type
_entity.pdbx_description
1 polymer ?
#
loop_
_entity_poly.entity_id
_entity_poly.type
_entity_poly.pdbx_seq_one_letter_code
_entity_poly.pdbx_strand_id
1 'polypeptide(L)'
;MLRQQNIITQSFRFARSSAKNIISGIRTWVYFCMYYGIPDLPARIPDVINFLQLNSFSSGYSHLKHLLHCVDYYHQINDLPVPVRNFALDSTLQGLKRELAGTPNQVLPITPDILRKMYLRLNMSKNKDLALWCGFLTTFRCLFRKSNSVPEGRNFDAEKILTRKHIVLNHQTKTVLVYVSWSKTIQFGGKDIIIPIPQTNDPHLDLFRHLDMLFSRVSVNDSAPAFSYGHDSFITYKSFTEGLKTLLKKCDVDPARYSGHSFRRGGASYLHSLGGTGLQIQASGDWSTLTFLRYLHLSLEDRWSSQLLMSEGISATYAGYD
;
A
#
# COMPACT_ATOMS: atom_id res chain seq x y z
N MET A 1 20.91 -23.89 -25.57
CA MET A 1 19.77 -24.21 -24.71
C MET A 1 19.90 -23.56 -23.32
N LEU A 2 20.93 -23.88 -22.52
CA LEU A 2 21.11 -23.30 -21.13
C LEU A 2 21.21 -21.78 -21.11
N ARG A 3 21.89 -21.14 -22.08
CA ARG A 3 22.03 -19.68 -22.17
C ARG A 3 20.68 -18.99 -22.40
N GLN A 4 19.80 -19.55 -23.23
CA GLN A 4 18.43 -19.05 -23.43
C GLN A 4 17.58 -19.23 -22.18
N GLN A 5 17.70 -20.38 -21.50
CA GLN A 5 17.01 -20.65 -20.24
C GLN A 5 17.42 -19.65 -19.16
N ASN A 6 18.72 -19.31 -19.06
CA ASN A 6 19.22 -18.31 -18.11
C ASN A 6 18.66 -16.91 -18.39
N ILE A 7 18.56 -16.49 -19.64
CA ILE A 7 17.96 -15.20 -20.02
C ILE A 7 16.48 -15.16 -19.59
N ILE A 8 15.73 -16.24 -19.84
CA ILE A 8 14.34 -16.37 -19.43
C ILE A 8 14.22 -16.30 -17.91
N THR A 9 15.05 -17.07 -17.18
CA THR A 9 15.06 -17.07 -15.71
C THR A 9 15.39 -15.68 -15.16
N GLN A 10 16.37 -14.99 -15.72
CA GLN A 10 16.72 -13.62 -15.32
C GLN A 10 15.60 -12.61 -15.59
N SER A 11 14.78 -12.82 -16.63
CA SER A 11 13.64 -11.95 -16.92
C SER A 11 12.55 -12.00 -15.85
N PHE A 12 12.47 -13.10 -15.08
CA PHE A 12 11.54 -13.25 -13.94
C PHE A 12 12.03 -12.59 -12.65
N ARG A 13 13.25 -12.02 -12.63
CA ARG A 13 13.80 -11.34 -11.45
C ARG A 13 12.88 -10.23 -10.91
N PHE A 14 12.15 -9.56 -11.78
CA PHE A 14 11.27 -8.48 -11.41
C PHE A 14 9.81 -8.77 -11.74
N ALA A 15 8.91 -8.40 -10.82
CA ALA A 15 7.49 -8.30 -11.15
C ALA A 15 7.30 -7.30 -12.33
N ARG A 16 6.30 -7.53 -13.17
CA ARG A 16 6.07 -6.70 -14.40
C ARG A 16 6.03 -5.19 -14.12
N SER A 17 5.44 -4.76 -12.99
CA SER A 17 5.42 -3.35 -12.58
C SER A 17 6.80 -2.81 -12.24
N SER A 18 7.63 -3.61 -11.56
CA SER A 18 9.01 -3.24 -11.23
C SER A 18 9.88 -3.14 -12.49
N ALA A 19 9.71 -4.07 -13.43
CA ALA A 19 10.40 -4.03 -14.71
C ALA A 19 10.05 -2.75 -15.50
N LYS A 20 8.76 -2.39 -15.59
CA LYS A 20 8.33 -1.13 -16.24
C LYS A 20 8.98 0.10 -15.62
N ASN A 21 9.04 0.16 -14.29
CA ASN A 21 9.66 1.29 -13.58
C ASN A 21 11.16 1.37 -13.84
N ILE A 22 11.87 0.24 -13.86
CA ILE A 22 13.31 0.19 -14.17
C ILE A 22 13.54 0.64 -15.61
N ILE A 23 12.80 0.12 -16.58
CA ILE A 23 12.90 0.54 -17.98
C ILE A 23 12.66 2.04 -18.14
N SER A 24 11.66 2.58 -17.43
CA SER A 24 11.38 4.02 -17.42
C SER A 24 12.57 4.82 -16.87
N GLY A 25 13.16 4.38 -15.76
CA GLY A 25 14.34 5.05 -15.18
C GLY A 25 15.57 4.98 -16.08
N ILE A 26 15.83 3.83 -16.72
CA ILE A 26 16.91 3.69 -17.72
C ILE A 26 16.68 4.65 -18.89
N ARG A 27 15.46 4.74 -19.44
CA ARG A 27 15.14 5.68 -20.51
C ARG A 27 15.39 7.13 -20.09
N THR A 28 15.07 7.51 -18.88
CA THR A 28 15.34 8.85 -18.35
C THR A 28 16.85 9.15 -18.35
N TRP A 29 17.69 8.16 -17.96
CA TRP A 29 19.14 8.27 -18.03
C TRP A 29 19.65 8.41 -19.47
N VAL A 30 19.23 7.52 -20.37
CA VAL A 30 19.64 7.54 -21.78
C VAL A 30 19.25 8.86 -22.45
N TYR A 31 18.04 9.37 -22.22
CA TYR A 31 17.61 10.67 -22.76
C TYR A 31 18.44 11.83 -22.22
N PHE A 32 18.81 11.80 -20.93
CA PHE A 32 19.73 12.77 -20.36
C PHE A 32 21.08 12.74 -21.07
N CYS A 33 21.69 11.56 -21.26
CA CYS A 33 22.95 11.41 -21.96
C CYS A 33 22.88 11.88 -23.41
N MET A 34 21.83 11.53 -24.13
CA MET A 34 21.61 12.00 -25.51
C MET A 34 21.48 13.53 -25.58
N TYR A 35 20.76 14.14 -24.65
CA TYR A 35 20.56 15.57 -24.62
C TYR A 35 21.86 16.36 -24.39
N TYR A 36 22.73 15.85 -23.53
CA TYR A 36 24.02 16.47 -23.21
C TYR A 36 25.19 15.97 -24.08
N GLY A 37 24.95 15.07 -25.05
CA GLY A 37 25.98 14.53 -25.93
C GLY A 37 27.06 13.73 -25.21
N ILE A 38 26.71 13.02 -24.11
CA ILE A 38 27.63 12.22 -23.31
C ILE A 38 27.30 10.72 -23.46
N PRO A 39 28.30 9.82 -23.29
CA PRO A 39 28.05 8.38 -23.31
C PRO A 39 27.14 7.95 -22.19
N ASP A 40 26.16 7.12 -22.50
CA ASP A 40 25.27 6.50 -21.50
C ASP A 40 25.92 5.29 -20.81
N LEU A 41 26.88 4.65 -21.46
CA LEU A 41 27.68 3.52 -20.94
C LEU A 41 29.15 3.63 -21.42
N PRO A 42 30.13 3.36 -20.53
CA PRO A 42 29.97 3.35 -19.07
C PRO A 42 29.72 4.76 -18.53
N ALA A 43 28.80 4.87 -17.54
CA ALA A 43 28.48 6.16 -16.91
C ALA A 43 29.66 6.66 -16.06
N ARG A 44 30.00 7.94 -16.23
CA ARG A 44 30.99 8.61 -15.38
C ARG A 44 30.32 9.22 -14.16
N ILE A 45 30.97 9.16 -13.01
CA ILE A 45 30.42 9.69 -11.75
C ILE A 45 29.96 11.16 -11.83
N PRO A 46 30.71 12.09 -12.46
CA PRO A 46 30.23 13.46 -12.63
C PRO A 46 28.92 13.56 -13.39
N ASP A 47 28.73 12.75 -14.41
CA ASP A 47 27.50 12.75 -15.22
C ASP A 47 26.32 12.18 -14.44
N VAL A 48 26.55 11.15 -13.60
CA VAL A 48 25.54 10.62 -12.68
C VAL A 48 25.14 11.66 -11.63
N ILE A 49 26.11 12.40 -11.08
CA ILE A 49 25.85 13.52 -10.15
C ILE A 49 24.98 14.59 -10.81
N ASN A 50 25.34 15.05 -12.01
CA ASN A 50 24.58 16.03 -12.78
C ASN A 50 23.16 15.54 -13.09
N PHE A 51 23.03 14.27 -13.46
CA PHE A 51 21.73 13.63 -13.70
C PHE A 51 20.83 13.64 -12.46
N LEU A 52 21.37 13.27 -11.29
CA LEU A 52 20.62 13.30 -10.04
C LEU A 52 20.25 14.72 -9.63
N GLN A 53 21.20 15.69 -9.80
CA GLN A 53 20.97 17.10 -9.52
C GLN A 53 19.84 17.66 -10.39
N LEU A 54 19.86 17.41 -11.70
CA LEU A 54 18.80 17.85 -12.61
C LEU A 54 17.44 17.30 -12.21
N ASN A 55 17.37 16.01 -11.85
CA ASN A 55 16.11 15.39 -11.45
C ASN A 55 15.63 15.82 -10.06
N SER A 56 16.49 16.41 -9.22
CA SER A 56 16.13 16.88 -7.88
C SER A 56 15.15 18.06 -7.91
N PHE A 57 15.15 18.87 -8.97
CA PHE A 57 14.22 20.00 -9.12
C PHE A 57 12.75 19.57 -9.25
N SER A 58 12.48 18.33 -9.68
CA SER A 58 11.11 17.84 -9.92
C SER A 58 10.76 16.58 -9.12
N SER A 59 11.70 16.01 -8.38
CA SER A 59 11.54 14.69 -7.76
C SER A 59 12.05 14.63 -6.34
N GLY A 60 11.39 13.85 -5.50
CA GLY A 60 11.85 13.61 -4.14
C GLY A 60 13.01 12.60 -4.06
N TYR A 61 13.73 12.62 -2.96
CA TYR A 61 14.93 11.80 -2.71
C TYR A 61 14.77 10.30 -3.00
N SER A 62 13.60 9.71 -2.67
CA SER A 62 13.34 8.29 -2.95
C SER A 62 13.33 7.96 -4.44
N HIS A 63 12.88 8.90 -5.29
CA HIS A 63 12.91 8.75 -6.73
C HIS A 63 14.33 8.86 -7.27
N LEU A 64 15.14 9.78 -6.74
CA LEU A 64 16.57 9.90 -7.11
C LEU A 64 17.34 8.61 -6.81
N LYS A 65 17.10 8.00 -5.65
CA LYS A 65 17.67 6.67 -5.33
C LYS A 65 17.23 5.59 -6.31
N HIS A 66 15.97 5.65 -6.77
CA HIS A 66 15.48 4.72 -7.78
C HIS A 66 16.17 4.96 -9.12
N LEU A 67 16.34 6.21 -9.56
CA LEU A 67 17.05 6.53 -10.79
C LEU A 67 18.51 6.05 -10.77
N LEU A 68 19.22 6.27 -9.65
CA LEU A 68 20.57 5.75 -9.46
C LEU A 68 20.60 4.21 -9.58
N HIS A 69 19.66 3.53 -8.91
CA HIS A 69 19.54 2.07 -9.05
C HIS A 69 19.28 1.64 -10.51
N CYS A 70 18.55 2.41 -11.29
CA CYS A 70 18.32 2.12 -12.70
C CYS A 70 19.60 2.27 -13.54
N VAL A 71 20.46 3.26 -13.23
CA VAL A 71 21.79 3.40 -13.86
C VAL A 71 22.67 2.22 -13.49
N ASP A 72 22.73 1.85 -12.22
CA ASP A 72 23.49 0.68 -11.74
C ASP A 72 23.02 -0.61 -12.44
N TYR A 73 21.71 -0.81 -12.53
CA TYR A 73 21.14 -1.98 -13.19
C TYR A 73 21.40 -2.00 -14.69
N TYR A 74 21.41 -0.82 -15.35
CA TYR A 74 21.72 -0.70 -16.78
C TYR A 74 23.16 -1.13 -17.08
N HIS A 75 24.12 -0.83 -16.20
CA HIS A 75 25.49 -1.35 -16.30
C HIS A 75 25.53 -2.87 -16.14
N GLN A 76 24.85 -3.40 -15.10
CA GLN A 76 24.84 -4.84 -14.84
C GLN A 76 24.30 -5.68 -15.99
N ILE A 77 23.22 -5.22 -16.67
CA ILE A 77 22.67 -5.98 -17.82
C ILE A 77 23.52 -5.89 -19.08
N ASN A 78 24.46 -4.94 -19.15
CA ASN A 78 25.42 -4.81 -20.22
C ASN A 78 26.81 -5.37 -19.85
N ASP A 79 26.91 -6.15 -18.76
CA ASP A 79 28.15 -6.75 -18.26
C ASP A 79 29.27 -5.72 -18.01
N LEU A 80 28.89 -4.48 -17.64
CA LEU A 80 29.79 -3.40 -17.30
C LEU A 80 29.90 -3.21 -15.79
N PRO A 81 31.05 -2.75 -15.28
CA PRO A 81 31.18 -2.43 -13.88
C PRO A 81 30.22 -1.29 -13.51
N VAL A 82 29.51 -1.48 -12.39
CA VAL A 82 28.63 -0.45 -11.81
C VAL A 82 29.48 0.78 -11.45
N PRO A 83 29.00 2.01 -11.68
CA PRO A 83 29.70 3.21 -11.28
C PRO A 83 30.08 3.14 -9.78
N VAL A 84 31.37 3.11 -9.50
CA VAL A 84 31.87 2.95 -8.13
C VAL A 84 31.48 4.18 -7.32
N ARG A 85 30.77 3.98 -6.23
CA ARG A 85 30.48 5.06 -5.29
C ARG A 85 31.76 5.67 -4.76
N ASN A 86 31.83 6.98 -4.79
CA ASN A 86 32.95 7.76 -4.27
C ASN A 86 32.43 8.86 -3.35
N PHE A 87 33.35 9.54 -2.69
CA PHE A 87 33.04 10.63 -1.76
C PHE A 87 32.12 11.71 -2.39
N ALA A 88 32.35 12.09 -3.65
CA ALA A 88 31.56 13.12 -4.33
C ALA A 88 30.10 12.70 -4.52
N LEU A 89 29.85 11.47 -5.01
CA LEU A 89 28.50 10.96 -5.20
C LEU A 89 27.79 10.77 -3.86
N ASP A 90 28.47 10.21 -2.85
CA ASP A 90 27.87 10.00 -1.53
C ASP A 90 27.55 11.33 -0.83
N SER A 91 28.45 12.32 -0.94
CA SER A 91 28.24 13.68 -0.41
C SER A 91 27.05 14.36 -1.10
N THR A 92 26.94 14.24 -2.43
CA THR A 92 25.80 14.76 -3.20
C THR A 92 24.49 14.08 -2.76
N LEU A 93 24.47 12.77 -2.61
CA LEU A 93 23.28 12.05 -2.14
C LEU A 93 22.87 12.46 -0.73
N GLN A 94 23.83 12.69 0.17
CA GLN A 94 23.54 13.18 1.51
C GLN A 94 23.03 14.63 1.50
N GLY A 95 23.59 15.50 0.67
CA GLY A 95 23.13 16.87 0.44
C GLY A 95 21.68 16.88 -0.06
N LEU A 96 21.41 16.17 -1.14
CA LEU A 96 20.06 16.03 -1.72
C LEU A 96 19.06 15.42 -0.73
N LYS A 97 19.51 14.49 0.11
CA LYS A 97 18.64 13.93 1.17
C LYS A 97 18.20 14.98 2.18
N ARG A 98 19.09 15.90 2.55
CA ARG A 98 18.80 17.00 3.50
C ARG A 98 17.97 18.09 2.84
N GLU A 99 18.33 18.48 1.62
CA GLU A 99 17.64 19.51 0.85
C GLU A 99 16.19 19.11 0.53
N LEU A 100 16.01 17.84 0.10
CA LEU A 100 14.70 17.28 -0.23
C LEU A 100 13.99 16.64 0.97
N ALA A 101 14.54 16.79 2.18
CA ALA A 101 13.90 16.37 3.42
C ALA A 101 12.72 17.30 3.76
N GLY A 102 11.65 17.18 3.00
CA GLY A 102 10.35 17.74 3.37
C GLY A 102 9.69 16.90 4.47
N THR A 103 8.70 17.47 5.15
CA THR A 103 7.79 16.68 5.99
C THR A 103 7.27 15.53 5.17
N PRO A 104 7.37 14.27 5.66
CA PRO A 104 6.88 13.13 4.92
C PRO A 104 5.42 13.38 4.52
N ASN A 105 5.16 13.50 3.23
CA ASN A 105 3.79 13.68 2.73
C ASN A 105 3.03 12.36 2.86
N GLN A 106 2.90 11.91 4.12
CA GLN A 106 2.21 10.70 4.46
C GLN A 106 0.71 10.98 4.45
N VAL A 107 0.00 10.14 3.69
CA VAL A 107 -1.47 10.20 3.70
C VAL A 107 -2.01 9.99 5.11
N LEU A 108 -3.08 10.68 5.45
CA LEU A 108 -3.74 10.55 6.74
C LEU A 108 -4.47 9.19 6.86
N PRO A 109 -4.59 8.65 8.08
CA PRO A 109 -5.39 7.46 8.32
C PRO A 109 -6.89 7.75 8.14
N ILE A 110 -7.64 6.84 7.53
CA ILE A 110 -9.09 6.79 7.62
C ILE A 110 -9.44 6.26 9.02
N THR A 111 -10.26 6.99 9.75
CA THR A 111 -10.72 6.58 11.09
C THR A 111 -12.14 6.00 11.03
N PRO A 112 -12.59 5.25 12.05
CA PRO A 112 -13.99 4.81 12.14
C PRO A 112 -14.98 5.96 12.04
N ASP A 113 -14.68 7.14 12.61
CA ASP A 113 -15.57 8.31 12.54
C ASP A 113 -15.67 8.88 11.12
N ILE A 114 -14.55 8.93 10.38
CA ILE A 114 -14.58 9.30 8.98
C ILE A 114 -15.41 8.29 8.17
N LEU A 115 -15.26 6.98 8.45
CA LEU A 115 -16.06 5.94 7.81
C LEU A 115 -17.56 6.14 8.07
N ARG A 116 -17.97 6.38 9.33
CA ARG A 116 -19.38 6.66 9.66
C ARG A 116 -19.93 7.88 8.92
N LYS A 117 -19.18 8.98 8.86
CA LYS A 117 -19.54 10.17 8.08
C LYS A 117 -19.70 9.84 6.59
N MET A 118 -18.81 9.06 6.02
CA MET A 118 -18.87 8.64 4.61
C MET A 118 -20.08 7.75 4.34
N TYR A 119 -20.41 6.82 5.25
CA TYR A 119 -21.59 5.95 5.14
C TYR A 119 -22.88 6.77 4.99
N LEU A 120 -23.06 7.80 5.78
CA LEU A 120 -24.25 8.68 5.75
C LEU A 120 -24.38 9.48 4.43
N ARG A 121 -23.36 9.49 3.59
CA ARG A 121 -23.35 10.16 2.26
C ARG A 121 -23.57 9.19 1.11
N LEU A 122 -23.73 7.89 1.39
CA LEU A 122 -23.99 6.84 0.42
C LEU A 122 -25.47 6.45 0.38
N ASN A 123 -25.93 5.99 -0.76
CA ASN A 123 -27.25 5.41 -0.90
C ASN A 123 -27.15 3.87 -0.99
N MET A 124 -27.37 3.20 0.13
CA MET A 124 -27.26 1.73 0.21
C MET A 124 -28.33 0.97 -0.61
N SER A 125 -29.33 1.66 -1.16
CA SER A 125 -30.27 1.05 -2.13
C SER A 125 -29.62 0.88 -3.52
N LYS A 126 -28.53 1.62 -3.82
CA LYS A 126 -27.78 1.51 -5.06
C LYS A 126 -26.67 0.46 -4.92
N ASN A 127 -26.69 -0.58 -5.74
CA ASN A 127 -25.69 -1.64 -5.69
C ASN A 127 -24.25 -1.13 -5.87
N LYS A 128 -24.03 -0.07 -6.65
CA LYS A 128 -22.72 0.55 -6.83
C LYS A 128 -22.19 1.17 -5.54
N ASP A 129 -23.04 1.90 -4.81
CA ASP A 129 -22.64 2.54 -3.54
C ASP A 129 -22.41 1.48 -2.47
N LEU A 130 -23.24 0.44 -2.43
CA LEU A 130 -23.08 -0.70 -1.53
C LEU A 130 -21.78 -1.48 -1.82
N ALA A 131 -21.47 -1.76 -3.08
CA ALA A 131 -20.23 -2.44 -3.47
C ALA A 131 -18.99 -1.60 -3.14
N LEU A 132 -19.04 -0.29 -3.36
CA LEU A 132 -17.97 0.64 -2.98
C LEU A 132 -17.74 0.61 -1.46
N TRP A 133 -18.84 0.64 -0.69
CA TRP A 133 -18.80 0.58 0.77
C TRP A 133 -18.19 -0.72 1.28
N CYS A 134 -18.62 -1.86 0.74
CA CYS A 134 -18.03 -3.16 1.05
C CYS A 134 -16.52 -3.18 0.76
N GLY A 135 -16.10 -2.59 -0.36
CA GLY A 135 -14.69 -2.46 -0.73
C GLY A 135 -13.90 -1.63 0.28
N PHE A 136 -14.45 -0.52 0.77
CA PHE A 136 -13.82 0.32 1.78
C PHE A 136 -13.69 -0.40 3.12
N LEU A 137 -14.77 -1.01 3.60
CA LEU A 137 -14.73 -1.75 4.86
C LEU A 137 -13.78 -2.93 4.81
N THR A 138 -13.80 -3.72 3.72
CA THR A 138 -12.86 -4.84 3.55
C THR A 138 -11.41 -4.36 3.55
N THR A 139 -11.11 -3.27 2.80
CA THR A 139 -9.76 -2.70 2.74
C THR A 139 -9.27 -2.21 4.10
N PHE A 140 -10.18 -1.62 4.90
CA PHE A 140 -9.88 -1.15 6.25
C PHE A 140 -9.69 -2.31 7.24
N ARG A 141 -10.62 -3.27 7.27
CA ARG A 141 -10.60 -4.40 8.22
C ARG A 141 -9.49 -5.39 7.97
N CYS A 142 -9.19 -5.69 6.69
CA CYS A 142 -8.11 -6.60 6.29
C CYS A 142 -6.76 -5.89 6.16
N LEU A 143 -6.66 -4.61 6.44
CA LEU A 143 -5.44 -3.81 6.24
C LEU A 143 -4.86 -3.95 4.81
N PHE A 144 -5.70 -4.08 3.80
CA PHE A 144 -5.28 -4.33 2.43
C PHE A 144 -4.66 -3.10 1.76
N ARG A 145 -3.75 -3.34 0.82
CA ARG A 145 -3.48 -2.37 -0.23
C ARG A 145 -4.68 -2.39 -1.19
N LYS A 146 -5.04 -1.25 -1.78
CA LYS A 146 -6.15 -1.23 -2.77
C LYS A 146 -5.95 -2.24 -3.91
N SER A 147 -4.68 -2.56 -4.25
CA SER A 147 -4.34 -3.57 -5.26
C SER A 147 -4.72 -5.01 -4.88
N ASN A 148 -4.94 -5.28 -3.60
CA ASN A 148 -5.42 -6.56 -3.14
C ASN A 148 -6.96 -6.62 -3.13
N SER A 149 -7.62 -5.45 -3.04
CA SER A 149 -9.08 -5.37 -2.87
C SER A 149 -9.82 -5.23 -4.20
N VAL A 150 -9.28 -4.43 -5.13
CA VAL A 150 -9.98 -4.08 -6.39
C VAL A 150 -9.05 -4.16 -7.59
N PRO A 151 -9.54 -4.55 -8.78
CA PRO A 151 -8.75 -4.60 -9.99
C PRO A 151 -8.37 -3.21 -10.49
N GLU A 152 -7.24 -3.13 -11.20
CA GLU A 152 -6.75 -1.89 -11.80
C GLU A 152 -7.70 -1.38 -12.89
N GLY A 153 -8.23 -2.29 -13.72
CA GLY A 153 -9.13 -2.01 -14.82
C GLY A 153 -9.99 -3.21 -15.19
N ARG A 154 -10.58 -3.19 -16.38
CA ARG A 154 -11.45 -4.29 -16.87
C ARG A 154 -10.67 -5.57 -17.14
N ASN A 155 -9.44 -5.47 -17.64
CA ASN A 155 -8.56 -6.61 -17.84
C ASN A 155 -7.80 -6.86 -16.52
N PHE A 156 -8.16 -7.91 -15.81
CA PHE A 156 -7.57 -8.30 -14.53
C PHE A 156 -7.24 -9.79 -14.51
N ASP A 157 -6.33 -10.16 -13.66
CA ASP A 157 -5.96 -11.53 -13.35
C ASP A 157 -6.71 -11.94 -12.08
N ALA A 158 -7.68 -12.85 -12.21
CA ALA A 158 -8.53 -13.29 -11.10
C ALA A 158 -7.77 -13.94 -9.96
N GLU A 159 -6.56 -14.47 -10.22
CA GLU A 159 -5.69 -15.05 -9.19
C GLU A 159 -4.92 -13.98 -8.38
N LYS A 160 -4.91 -12.72 -8.84
CA LYS A 160 -4.18 -11.62 -8.20
C LYS A 160 -5.05 -10.56 -7.54
N ILE A 161 -6.36 -10.73 -7.58
CA ILE A 161 -7.32 -9.81 -6.95
C ILE A 161 -8.26 -10.57 -6.04
N LEU A 162 -8.96 -9.84 -5.20
CA LEU A 162 -10.04 -10.39 -4.41
C LEU A 162 -11.26 -10.62 -5.31
N THR A 163 -11.66 -11.89 -5.46
CA THR A 163 -12.85 -12.30 -6.21
C THR A 163 -13.95 -12.77 -5.27
N ARG A 164 -15.11 -13.05 -5.82
CA ARG A 164 -16.29 -13.47 -5.05
C ARG A 164 -16.02 -14.75 -4.24
N LYS A 165 -15.32 -15.75 -4.81
CA LYS A 165 -14.93 -17.00 -4.12
C LYS A 165 -14.06 -16.78 -2.88
N HIS A 166 -13.34 -15.65 -2.81
CA HIS A 166 -12.44 -15.36 -1.70
C HIS A 166 -13.14 -14.76 -0.47
N ILE A 167 -14.44 -14.49 -0.55
CA ILE A 167 -15.21 -13.95 0.57
C ILE A 167 -16.36 -14.92 0.89
N VAL A 168 -16.25 -15.58 2.03
CA VAL A 168 -17.26 -16.55 2.51
C VAL A 168 -17.97 -15.97 3.73
N LEU A 169 -19.31 -16.01 3.71
CA LEU A 169 -20.14 -15.55 4.81
C LEU A 169 -20.57 -16.75 5.65
N ASN A 170 -20.10 -16.82 6.89
CA ASN A 170 -20.59 -17.78 7.86
C ASN A 170 -21.80 -17.20 8.59
N HIS A 171 -23.01 -17.62 8.22
CA HIS A 171 -24.26 -17.11 8.80
C HIS A 171 -24.51 -17.59 10.22
N GLN A 172 -23.92 -18.71 10.65
CA GLN A 172 -24.09 -19.23 12.01
C GLN A 172 -23.31 -18.36 13.01
N THR A 173 -22.05 -18.04 12.69
CA THR A 173 -21.16 -17.24 13.56
C THR A 173 -21.19 -15.75 13.23
N LYS A 174 -21.94 -15.33 12.21
CA LYS A 174 -21.95 -13.95 11.68
C LYS A 174 -20.54 -13.41 11.41
N THR A 175 -19.72 -14.24 10.77
CA THR A 175 -18.31 -13.95 10.48
C THR A 175 -18.07 -13.93 8.98
N VAL A 176 -17.33 -12.94 8.49
CA VAL A 176 -16.80 -12.93 7.14
C VAL A 176 -15.43 -13.59 7.16
N LEU A 177 -15.22 -14.60 6.30
CA LEU A 177 -13.91 -15.20 6.08
C LEU A 177 -13.36 -14.69 4.76
N VAL A 178 -12.21 -14.00 4.80
CA VAL A 178 -11.54 -13.48 3.61
C VAL A 178 -10.29 -14.33 3.35
N TYR A 179 -10.28 -15.01 2.21
CA TYR A 179 -9.17 -15.86 1.76
C TYR A 179 -8.22 -15.03 0.90
N VAL A 180 -6.95 -14.98 1.26
CA VAL A 180 -5.91 -14.22 0.55
C VAL A 180 -4.91 -15.20 -0.04
N SER A 181 -5.06 -15.51 -1.32
CA SER A 181 -4.18 -16.40 -2.07
C SER A 181 -2.99 -15.66 -2.71
N TRP A 182 -3.06 -14.34 -2.84
CA TRP A 182 -2.01 -13.54 -3.45
C TRP A 182 -1.81 -12.18 -2.77
N SER A 183 -0.55 -11.89 -2.46
CA SER A 183 -0.11 -10.57 -2.01
C SER A 183 1.34 -10.32 -2.47
N LYS A 184 1.86 -9.10 -2.28
CA LYS A 184 3.26 -8.78 -2.59
C LYS A 184 4.25 -9.69 -1.82
N THR A 185 3.85 -10.24 -0.69
CA THR A 185 4.65 -11.12 0.16
C THR A 185 4.40 -12.60 -0.13
N ILE A 186 3.26 -12.96 -0.72
CA ILE A 186 2.86 -14.35 -1.06
C ILE A 186 3.19 -14.72 -2.51
N GLN A 187 3.66 -13.80 -3.34
CA GLN A 187 3.90 -14.00 -4.78
C GLN A 187 4.85 -15.16 -5.16
N PHE A 188 5.54 -15.73 -4.18
CA PHE A 188 6.45 -16.89 -4.37
C PHE A 188 5.84 -18.22 -3.92
N GLY A 189 4.54 -18.27 -3.63
CA GLY A 189 3.83 -19.47 -3.18
C GLY A 189 4.07 -19.80 -1.70
N GLY A 190 3.15 -20.53 -1.09
CA GLY A 190 3.38 -21.21 0.19
C GLY A 190 2.59 -20.76 1.39
N LYS A 191 1.66 -19.78 1.28
CA LYS A 191 0.82 -19.43 2.43
C LYS A 191 -0.54 -18.87 1.99
N ASP A 192 -1.59 -19.61 2.27
CA ASP A 192 -2.95 -19.07 2.24
C ASP A 192 -3.22 -18.38 3.59
N ILE A 193 -3.67 -17.14 3.54
CA ILE A 193 -4.06 -16.38 4.73
C ILE A 193 -5.58 -16.31 4.76
N ILE A 194 -6.16 -16.70 5.90
CA ILE A 194 -7.58 -16.54 6.17
C ILE A 194 -7.74 -15.43 7.21
N ILE A 195 -8.51 -14.40 6.89
CA ILE A 195 -8.80 -13.30 7.80
C ILE A 195 -10.26 -13.43 8.25
N PRO A 196 -10.51 -13.86 9.50
CA PRO A 196 -11.85 -13.87 10.05
C PRO A 196 -12.23 -12.47 10.54
N ILE A 197 -13.41 -11.99 10.12
CA ILE A 197 -13.94 -10.69 10.51
C ILE A 197 -15.31 -10.90 11.14
N PRO A 198 -15.41 -10.88 12.47
CA PRO A 198 -16.68 -11.00 13.16
C PRO A 198 -17.56 -9.77 12.94
N GLN A 199 -18.87 -9.98 13.02
CA GLN A 199 -19.88 -8.93 13.02
C GLN A 199 -19.60 -7.91 14.13
N THR A 200 -20.00 -6.68 13.91
CA THR A 200 -19.96 -5.60 14.90
C THR A 200 -21.37 -5.05 15.13
N ASN A 201 -21.62 -4.51 16.33
CA ASN A 201 -22.88 -3.85 16.67
C ASN A 201 -23.05 -2.47 16.00
N ASP A 202 -22.00 -1.93 15.35
CA ASP A 202 -22.10 -0.71 14.58
C ASP A 202 -22.72 -1.01 13.21
N PRO A 203 -23.98 -0.61 12.95
CA PRO A 203 -24.69 -0.97 11.72
C PRO A 203 -24.07 -0.33 10.47
N HIS A 204 -23.29 0.74 10.63
CA HIS A 204 -22.62 1.41 9.53
C HIS A 204 -21.32 0.69 9.12
N LEU A 205 -20.61 0.12 10.10
CA LEU A 205 -19.29 -0.50 9.92
C LEU A 205 -19.34 -2.04 9.94
N ASP A 206 -20.53 -2.63 9.97
CA ASP A 206 -20.73 -4.08 9.96
C ASP A 206 -20.50 -4.64 8.54
N LEU A 207 -19.32 -5.19 8.31
CA LEU A 207 -18.95 -5.76 7.02
C LEU A 207 -19.80 -6.97 6.65
N PHE A 208 -20.15 -7.84 7.63
CA PHE A 208 -20.97 -9.01 7.38
C PHE A 208 -22.33 -8.62 6.78
N ARG A 209 -23.02 -7.71 7.45
CA ARG A 209 -24.33 -7.20 7.02
C ARG A 209 -24.29 -6.62 5.60
N HIS A 210 -23.28 -5.81 5.28
CA HIS A 210 -23.22 -5.15 3.97
C HIS A 210 -22.83 -6.11 2.86
N LEU A 211 -21.94 -7.07 3.11
CA LEU A 211 -21.59 -8.11 2.14
C LEU A 211 -22.77 -9.06 1.90
N ASP A 212 -23.49 -9.45 2.96
CA ASP A 212 -24.71 -10.29 2.83
C ASP A 212 -25.75 -9.60 1.94
N MET A 213 -25.99 -8.30 2.17
CA MET A 213 -26.87 -7.49 1.34
C MET A 213 -26.39 -7.39 -0.12
N LEU A 214 -25.09 -7.19 -0.35
CA LEU A 214 -24.53 -7.10 -1.69
C LEU A 214 -24.64 -8.44 -2.43
N PHE A 215 -24.30 -9.55 -1.77
CA PHE A 215 -24.29 -10.87 -2.38
C PHE A 215 -25.68 -11.38 -2.67
N SER A 216 -26.65 -11.05 -1.83
CA SER A 216 -28.07 -11.38 -2.06
C SER A 216 -28.67 -10.60 -3.26
N ARG A 217 -28.22 -9.35 -3.48
CA ARG A 217 -28.74 -8.50 -4.57
C ARG A 217 -28.04 -8.71 -5.90
N VAL A 218 -26.77 -9.09 -5.87
CA VAL A 218 -25.91 -9.16 -7.07
C VAL A 218 -25.28 -10.53 -7.19
N SER A 219 -25.93 -11.36 -8.01
CA SER A 219 -25.38 -12.68 -8.37
C SER A 219 -24.34 -12.51 -9.48
N VAL A 220 -23.14 -13.02 -9.27
CA VAL A 220 -22.04 -13.09 -10.24
C VAL A 220 -21.27 -14.39 -10.04
N ASN A 221 -20.45 -14.77 -11.02
CA ASN A 221 -19.63 -15.96 -10.90
C ASN A 221 -18.52 -15.80 -9.84
N ASP A 222 -17.97 -16.90 -9.38
CA ASP A 222 -16.96 -16.98 -8.33
C ASP A 222 -15.65 -16.26 -8.68
N SER A 223 -15.30 -16.17 -9.96
CA SER A 223 -14.10 -15.48 -10.46
C SER A 223 -14.31 -13.99 -10.72
N ALA A 224 -15.55 -13.48 -10.59
CA ALA A 224 -15.82 -12.06 -10.71
C ALA A 224 -15.17 -11.27 -9.55
N PRO A 225 -14.78 -10.00 -9.78
CA PRO A 225 -14.30 -9.15 -8.70
C PRO A 225 -15.25 -9.11 -7.50
N ALA A 226 -14.73 -9.19 -6.28
CA ALA A 226 -15.54 -9.31 -5.06
C ALA A 226 -16.61 -8.20 -4.93
N PHE A 227 -16.27 -6.99 -5.35
CA PHE A 227 -17.16 -5.82 -5.25
C PHE A 227 -17.79 -5.48 -6.59
N SER A 228 -18.38 -6.52 -7.22
CA SER A 228 -19.25 -6.37 -8.38
C SER A 228 -20.63 -5.86 -7.96
N TYR A 229 -21.20 -4.95 -8.77
CA TYR A 229 -22.53 -4.36 -8.57
C TYR A 229 -23.50 -4.61 -9.75
N GLY A 230 -23.08 -5.45 -10.69
CA GLY A 230 -23.80 -5.94 -11.85
C GLY A 230 -22.97 -6.99 -12.56
N HIS A 231 -23.51 -7.66 -13.60
CA HIS A 231 -22.85 -8.77 -14.29
C HIS A 231 -21.43 -8.43 -14.77
N ASP A 232 -21.25 -7.29 -15.47
CA ASP A 232 -19.95 -6.81 -15.98
C ASP A 232 -19.53 -5.49 -15.34
N SER A 233 -20.06 -5.19 -14.16
CA SER A 233 -19.85 -3.92 -13.48
C SER A 233 -19.30 -4.14 -12.08
N PHE A 234 -18.12 -3.60 -11.82
CA PHE A 234 -17.41 -3.76 -10.56
C PHE A 234 -16.58 -2.52 -10.18
N ILE A 235 -16.20 -2.44 -8.94
CA ILE A 235 -15.35 -1.37 -8.42
C ILE A 235 -13.91 -1.59 -8.91
N THR A 236 -13.35 -0.59 -9.60
CA THR A 236 -11.96 -0.54 -10.06
C THR A 236 -11.12 0.41 -9.22
N TYR A 237 -9.80 0.44 -9.41
CA TYR A 237 -8.89 1.42 -8.80
C TYR A 237 -9.36 2.86 -8.96
N LYS A 238 -9.79 3.20 -10.18
CA LYS A 238 -10.27 4.53 -10.51
C LYS A 238 -11.53 4.85 -9.69
N SER A 239 -12.56 4.02 -9.80
CA SER A 239 -13.83 4.24 -9.11
C SER A 239 -13.68 4.20 -7.57
N PHE A 240 -12.80 3.34 -7.03
CA PHE A 240 -12.49 3.29 -5.60
C PHE A 240 -11.86 4.61 -5.11
N THR A 241 -10.88 5.12 -5.86
CA THR A 241 -10.17 6.35 -5.48
C THR A 241 -11.05 7.59 -5.66
N GLU A 242 -11.81 7.66 -6.74
CA GLU A 242 -12.76 8.76 -7.02
C GLU A 242 -13.90 8.77 -6.00
N GLY A 243 -14.44 7.58 -5.67
CA GLY A 243 -15.45 7.41 -4.63
C GLY A 243 -14.97 7.88 -3.27
N LEU A 244 -13.75 7.49 -2.87
CA LEU A 244 -13.13 7.97 -1.63
C LEU A 244 -13.04 9.50 -1.61
N LYS A 245 -12.44 10.10 -2.64
CA LYS A 245 -12.23 11.56 -2.69
C LYS A 245 -13.56 12.33 -2.71
N THR A 246 -14.55 11.83 -3.43
CA THR A 246 -15.88 12.43 -3.50
C THR A 246 -16.58 12.40 -2.14
N LEU A 247 -16.50 11.26 -1.43
CA LEU A 247 -17.13 11.12 -0.11
C LEU A 247 -16.44 11.98 0.94
N LEU A 248 -15.11 12.01 0.96
CA LEU A 248 -14.36 12.88 1.87
C LEU A 248 -14.74 14.34 1.68
N LYS A 249 -14.82 14.81 0.42
CA LYS A 249 -15.28 16.17 0.11
C LYS A 249 -16.70 16.44 0.63
N LYS A 250 -17.63 15.47 0.50
CA LYS A 250 -19.00 15.57 1.05
C LYS A 250 -19.05 15.55 2.59
N CYS A 251 -17.97 15.15 3.24
CA CYS A 251 -17.81 15.10 4.70
C CYS A 251 -16.97 16.25 5.25
N ASP A 252 -16.67 17.26 4.42
CA ASP A 252 -15.82 18.43 4.76
C ASP A 252 -14.42 18.04 5.21
N VAL A 253 -13.89 16.93 4.63
CA VAL A 253 -12.53 16.44 4.86
C VAL A 253 -11.70 16.69 3.60
N ASP A 254 -10.51 17.31 3.75
CA ASP A 254 -9.62 17.58 2.62
C ASP A 254 -9.16 16.27 1.94
N PRO A 255 -9.63 15.98 0.72
CA PRO A 255 -9.33 14.72 0.04
C PRO A 255 -7.88 14.62 -0.45
N ALA A 256 -7.11 15.73 -0.50
CA ALA A 256 -5.73 15.71 -0.97
C ALA A 256 -4.82 14.88 -0.06
N ARG A 257 -5.16 14.84 1.22
CA ARG A 257 -4.40 14.13 2.26
C ARG A 257 -4.73 12.64 2.38
N TYR A 258 -5.60 12.09 1.51
CA TYR A 258 -6.06 10.69 1.58
C TYR A 258 -5.88 9.96 0.26
N SER A 259 -5.64 8.66 0.35
CA SER A 259 -5.53 7.74 -0.79
C SER A 259 -5.99 6.33 -0.41
N GLY A 260 -5.89 5.36 -1.32
CA GLY A 260 -6.15 3.96 -0.99
C GLY A 260 -5.29 3.40 0.16
N HIS A 261 -4.11 3.96 0.39
CA HIS A 261 -3.27 3.59 1.54
C HIS A 261 -3.80 4.11 2.89
N SER A 262 -4.70 5.09 2.87
CA SER A 262 -5.32 5.65 4.09
C SER A 262 -6.16 4.64 4.85
N PHE A 263 -6.78 3.68 4.16
CA PHE A 263 -7.53 2.58 4.81
C PHE A 263 -6.59 1.64 5.56
N ARG A 264 -5.50 1.21 4.91
CA ARG A 264 -4.48 0.34 5.53
C ARG A 264 -3.83 1.02 6.74
N ARG A 265 -3.50 2.31 6.59
CA ARG A 265 -2.97 3.12 7.68
C ARG A 265 -3.98 3.27 8.81
N GLY A 266 -5.24 3.55 8.47
CA GLY A 266 -6.33 3.72 9.41
C GLY A 266 -6.60 2.46 10.22
N GLY A 267 -6.75 1.32 9.56
CA GLY A 267 -6.97 0.04 10.24
C GLY A 267 -5.81 -0.35 11.16
N ALA A 268 -4.55 -0.19 10.71
CA ALA A 268 -3.39 -0.48 11.54
C ALA A 268 -3.28 0.45 12.76
N SER A 269 -3.48 1.77 12.56
CA SER A 269 -3.47 2.74 13.66
C SER A 269 -4.63 2.52 14.64
N TYR A 270 -5.81 2.17 14.13
CA TYR A 270 -6.97 1.88 14.96
C TYR A 270 -6.76 0.60 15.79
N LEU A 271 -6.24 -0.47 15.18
CA LEU A 271 -5.90 -1.69 15.92
C LEU A 271 -4.85 -1.41 17.02
N HIS A 272 -3.86 -0.55 16.71
CA HIS A 272 -2.87 -0.12 17.69
C HIS A 272 -3.51 0.65 18.86
N SER A 273 -4.39 1.63 18.58
CA SER A 273 -5.07 2.42 19.62
C SER A 273 -5.98 1.59 20.54
N LEU A 274 -6.38 0.39 20.10
CA LEU A 274 -7.14 -0.58 20.91
C LEU A 274 -6.23 -1.51 21.73
N GLY A 275 -4.92 -1.27 21.75
CA GLY A 275 -3.95 -2.10 22.48
C GLY A 275 -3.47 -3.33 21.70
N GLY A 276 -3.75 -3.38 20.38
CA GLY A 276 -3.26 -4.47 19.53
C GLY A 276 -1.73 -4.52 19.50
N THR A 277 -1.16 -5.69 19.75
CA THR A 277 0.29 -5.90 19.76
C THR A 277 0.90 -5.73 18.37
N GLY A 278 2.20 -5.42 18.32
CA GLY A 278 2.95 -5.34 17.06
C GLY A 278 2.84 -6.61 16.21
N LEU A 279 2.82 -7.79 16.84
CA LEU A 279 2.63 -9.07 16.15
C LEU A 279 1.23 -9.21 15.55
N GLN A 280 0.18 -8.80 16.27
CA GLN A 280 -1.18 -8.82 15.76
C GLN A 280 -1.34 -7.88 14.56
N ILE A 281 -0.77 -6.66 14.64
CA ILE A 281 -0.81 -5.69 13.54
C ILE A 281 -0.04 -6.24 12.35
N GLN A 282 1.15 -6.79 12.57
CA GLN A 282 1.99 -7.38 11.53
C GLN A 282 1.29 -8.54 10.82
N ALA A 283 0.70 -9.45 11.58
CA ALA A 283 -0.06 -10.60 11.05
C ALA A 283 -1.29 -10.15 10.26
N SER A 284 -2.08 -9.21 10.80
CA SER A 284 -3.31 -8.72 10.15
C SER A 284 -3.05 -8.04 8.80
N GLY A 285 -1.89 -7.41 8.63
CA GLY A 285 -1.54 -6.72 7.39
C GLY A 285 -0.57 -7.48 6.49
N ASP A 286 -0.21 -8.72 6.83
CA ASP A 286 0.79 -9.51 6.09
C ASP A 286 2.09 -8.73 5.85
N TRP A 287 2.68 -8.18 6.93
CA TRP A 287 4.00 -7.57 6.87
C TRP A 287 5.08 -8.58 7.28
N SER A 288 6.05 -8.80 6.40
CA SER A 288 7.20 -9.68 6.69
C SER A 288 8.23 -9.04 7.62
N THR A 289 8.18 -7.72 7.82
CA THR A 289 9.12 -6.95 8.63
C THR A 289 8.40 -5.90 9.46
N LEU A 290 9.13 -5.18 10.32
CA LEU A 290 8.61 -4.05 11.11
C LEU A 290 8.19 -2.83 10.25
N THR A 291 8.06 -3.00 8.94
CA THR A 291 7.62 -1.92 8.03
C THR A 291 6.22 -1.39 8.37
N PHE A 292 5.41 -2.16 9.10
CA PHE A 292 4.10 -1.73 9.58
C PHE A 292 4.20 -0.48 10.49
N LEU A 293 5.30 -0.27 11.20
CA LEU A 293 5.53 0.91 12.04
C LEU A 293 5.40 2.22 11.25
N ARG A 294 5.69 2.21 9.95
CA ARG A 294 5.48 3.38 9.07
C ARG A 294 4.01 3.70 8.81
N TYR A 295 3.11 2.76 9.08
CA TYR A 295 1.67 2.92 8.92
C TYR A 295 1.01 3.41 10.20
N LEU A 296 1.63 3.23 11.36
CA LEU A 296 1.09 3.71 12.61
C LEU A 296 1.10 5.25 12.65
N HIS A 297 0.01 5.80 13.10
CA HIS A 297 -0.10 7.21 13.45
C HIS A 297 -0.15 7.29 14.96
N LEU A 298 1.00 7.54 15.58
CA LEU A 298 1.11 7.69 17.03
C LEU A 298 0.60 9.09 17.40
N SER A 299 -0.46 9.13 18.16
CA SER A 299 -1.06 10.35 18.68
C SER A 299 -0.26 10.91 19.86
N LEU A 300 -0.60 12.11 20.30
CA LEU A 300 -0.07 12.65 21.55
C LEU A 300 -0.50 11.79 22.74
N GLU A 301 -1.71 11.25 22.68
CA GLU A 301 -2.31 10.39 23.70
C GLU A 301 -1.55 9.05 23.84
N ASP A 302 -1.12 8.42 22.74
CA ASP A 302 -0.26 7.24 22.77
C ASP A 302 1.08 7.52 23.48
N ARG A 303 1.66 8.70 23.25
CA ARG A 303 2.89 9.13 23.90
C ARG A 303 2.69 9.44 25.38
N TRP A 304 1.57 10.07 25.71
CA TRP A 304 1.19 10.34 27.10
C TRP A 304 1.02 9.05 27.90
N SER A 305 0.27 8.08 27.36
CA SER A 305 0.06 6.77 27.99
C SER A 305 1.38 6.04 28.25
N SER A 306 2.33 6.13 27.30
CA SER A 306 3.66 5.55 27.50
C SER A 306 4.43 6.24 28.63
N GLN A 307 4.35 7.56 28.75
CA GLN A 307 5.00 8.32 29.83
C GLN A 307 4.32 8.06 31.17
N LEU A 308 3.00 7.89 31.19
CA LEU A 308 2.25 7.55 32.40
C LEU A 308 2.71 6.19 32.95
N LEU A 309 2.80 5.16 32.12
CA LEU A 309 3.33 3.84 32.51
C LEU A 309 4.74 3.94 33.09
N MET A 310 5.62 4.75 32.48
CA MET A 310 6.97 4.98 33.04
C MET A 310 6.90 5.65 34.41
N SER A 311 6.06 6.66 34.57
CA SER A 311 5.91 7.38 35.83
C SER A 311 5.34 6.51 36.95
N GLU A 312 4.38 5.67 36.63
CA GLU A 312 3.80 4.67 37.57
C GLU A 312 4.87 3.64 37.97
N GLY A 313 5.67 3.13 37.01
CA GLY A 313 6.75 2.20 37.30
C GLY A 313 7.86 2.83 38.18
N ILE A 314 8.23 4.08 37.93
CA ILE A 314 9.19 4.83 38.75
C ILE A 314 8.63 5.00 40.17
N SER A 315 7.36 5.38 40.31
CA SER A 315 6.73 5.56 41.61
C SER A 315 6.65 4.25 42.42
N ALA A 316 6.33 3.15 41.74
CA ALA A 316 6.27 1.83 42.35
C ALA A 316 7.65 1.33 42.86
N THR A 317 8.72 1.67 42.15
CA THR A 317 10.09 1.33 42.58
C THR A 317 10.59 2.24 43.70
N TYR A 318 10.15 3.50 43.79
CA TYR A 318 10.51 4.41 44.87
C TYR A 318 9.96 3.98 46.23
N ALA A 319 8.71 3.47 46.25
CA ALA A 319 8.10 2.95 47.48
C ALA A 319 8.82 1.77 48.15
N GLY A 320 9.88 1.23 47.52
CA GLY A 320 10.72 0.17 48.08
C GLY A 320 12.05 0.68 48.69
N TYR A 321 12.26 2.00 48.76
CA TYR A 321 13.48 2.61 49.28
C TYR A 321 13.25 3.32 50.64
N ASP A 322 12.04 3.32 51.18
CA ASP A 322 11.69 3.74 52.55
C ASP A 322 11.64 2.53 53.46
#